data_ae0a3e2a2f109d3ac885e5e78761f96d
#
_entry.id   ae0a3e2a2f109d3ac885e5e78761f96d
#
_cell.length_a   1.000
_cell.length_b   1.000
_cell.length_c   1.000
_cell.angle_alpha   90.00
_cell.angle_beta   90.00
_cell.angle_gamma   90.00
#
_symmetry.space_group_name_H-M   'P 1'
#
loop_
_entity.id
_entity.type
_entity.pdbx_description
1 polymer ?
#
loop_
_entity_poly.entity_id
_entity_poly.type
_entity_poly.pdbx_seq_one_letter_code
_entity_poly.pdbx_strand_id
1 'polypeptide(L)'
;MSAAAKKLYADIKKIEAEKAEAAKKLDGISRIKTINSYIIDDVEKLGVKSKNDEDILKDELKRLENINGIKEFILSSIDSIDNEEYGILKHLNPLISNLSKLSELDSNFKQKEELKNAETIKILLDDILLSLEKHSSFEFDEDRLNEIRLKTDGIISIENKYGVSNLEELLKIYGEAKKELGGITELERRIYEIDAEYKKLKEKFISAAEDLHAKRLNAASILEKEIEKELSFLGIKPVFKIELNMKDFEEGFSETGLEKCVFMFSANPGEEPRPLSKVASGGELSRVSLCILKILNKKKDAASFVFDEIDAGIGGDVANFVGEALKAISAVNQVILITHLAQVSSFADKHFFVYKEIEGGKTYTRIKSLSPEERVAETARMLSGDSSGEAALRHAKEILKRRGLVV
;
A
#
# COMPACT_ATOMS: atom_id res chain seq x y z
N MET A 1 7.16 -27.15 -1.24
CA MET A 1 6.18 -26.45 -0.39
C MET A 1 6.73 -25.17 0.20
N SER A 2 7.95 -25.15 0.74
CA SER A 2 8.63 -23.90 1.12
C SER A 2 8.68 -22.89 -0.04
N ALA A 3 8.87 -23.35 -1.29
CA ALA A 3 8.86 -22.49 -2.47
C ALA A 3 7.50 -21.81 -2.75
N ALA A 4 6.39 -22.47 -2.44
CA ALA A 4 5.04 -21.90 -2.60
C ALA A 4 4.77 -20.81 -1.55
N ALA A 5 5.10 -21.07 -0.29
CA ALA A 5 4.98 -20.07 0.78
C ALA A 5 5.88 -18.85 0.52
N LYS A 6 7.12 -19.08 0.06
CA LYS A 6 8.05 -18.02 -0.31
C LYS A 6 7.53 -17.15 -1.46
N LYS A 7 6.93 -17.76 -2.48
CA LYS A 7 6.32 -17.03 -3.59
C LYS A 7 5.14 -16.17 -3.10
N LEU A 8 4.22 -16.78 -2.34
CA LEU A 8 3.07 -16.06 -1.79
C LEU A 8 3.48 -14.92 -0.86
N TYR A 9 4.53 -15.11 -0.06
CA TYR A 9 5.11 -14.04 0.76
C TYR A 9 5.57 -12.86 -0.09
N ALA A 10 6.31 -13.12 -1.18
CA ALA A 10 6.77 -12.07 -2.08
C ALA A 10 5.60 -11.34 -2.78
N ASP A 11 4.58 -12.10 -3.22
CA ASP A 11 3.38 -11.54 -3.84
C ASP A 11 2.61 -10.65 -2.85
N ILE A 12 2.45 -11.07 -1.59
CA ILE A 12 1.80 -10.28 -0.54
C ILE A 12 2.59 -8.99 -0.27
N LYS A 13 3.92 -9.08 -0.14
CA LYS A 13 4.75 -7.88 0.10
C LYS A 13 4.67 -6.87 -1.05
N LYS A 14 4.56 -7.35 -2.28
CA LYS A 14 4.34 -6.49 -3.45
C LYS A 14 2.99 -5.77 -3.38
N ILE A 15 1.92 -6.50 -3.07
CA ILE A 15 0.57 -5.92 -2.93
C ILE A 15 0.50 -4.93 -1.75
N GLU A 16 1.16 -5.21 -0.62
CA GLU A 16 1.25 -4.28 0.52
C GLU A 16 1.93 -2.96 0.11
N ALA A 17 2.99 -3.03 -0.70
CA ALA A 17 3.66 -1.85 -1.22
C ALA A 17 2.77 -1.04 -2.18
N GLU A 18 2.06 -1.71 -3.10
CA GLU A 18 1.10 -1.08 -4.01
C GLU A 18 -0.05 -0.41 -3.23
N LYS A 19 -0.58 -1.08 -2.21
CA LYS A 19 -1.62 -0.53 -1.32
C LYS A 19 -1.14 0.72 -0.59
N ALA A 20 0.06 0.69 -0.03
CA ALA A 20 0.64 1.83 0.67
C ALA A 20 0.88 3.03 -0.26
N GLU A 21 1.30 2.79 -1.50
CA GLU A 21 1.47 3.84 -2.51
C GLU A 21 0.11 4.46 -2.92
N ALA A 22 -0.89 3.60 -3.17
CA ALA A 22 -2.24 4.04 -3.53
C ALA A 22 -2.90 4.84 -2.38
N ALA A 23 -2.74 4.39 -1.13
CA ALA A 23 -3.23 5.08 0.05
C ALA A 23 -2.60 6.47 0.22
N LYS A 24 -1.29 6.61 -0.02
CA LYS A 24 -0.61 7.91 0.00
C LYS A 24 -1.13 8.87 -1.07
N LYS A 25 -1.47 8.35 -2.26
CA LYS A 25 -2.08 9.16 -3.33
C LYS A 25 -3.50 9.61 -2.97
N LEU A 26 -4.24 8.81 -2.19
CA LEU A 26 -5.60 9.13 -1.75
C LEU A 26 -5.61 10.09 -0.55
N ASP A 27 -4.55 10.11 0.24
CA ASP A 27 -4.42 11.02 1.39
C ASP A 27 -4.33 12.48 0.87
N GLY A 28 -5.20 13.34 1.34
CA GLY A 28 -5.35 14.73 0.85
C GLY A 28 -6.33 14.92 -0.33
N ILE A 29 -6.75 13.87 -1.04
CA ILE A 29 -7.67 13.96 -2.18
C ILE A 29 -9.13 14.20 -1.73
N SER A 30 -9.50 13.86 -0.52
CA SER A 30 -10.87 14.01 -0.01
C SER A 30 -11.39 15.46 -0.15
N ARG A 31 -10.56 16.44 0.14
CA ARG A 31 -10.90 17.86 0.00
C ARG A 31 -11.07 18.28 -1.47
N ILE A 32 -10.16 17.80 -2.33
CA ILE A 32 -10.20 18.05 -3.78
C ILE A 32 -11.46 17.41 -4.38
N LYS A 33 -11.78 16.18 -4.00
CA LYS A 33 -13.01 15.47 -4.43
C LYS A 33 -14.26 16.29 -4.12
N THR A 34 -14.34 16.83 -2.90
CA THR A 34 -15.48 17.65 -2.47
C THR A 34 -15.57 18.95 -3.27
N ILE A 35 -14.47 19.67 -3.47
CA ILE A 35 -14.45 20.92 -4.25
C ILE A 35 -14.85 20.64 -5.70
N ASN A 36 -14.26 19.65 -6.32
CA ASN A 36 -14.55 19.30 -7.72
C ASN A 36 -16.00 18.85 -7.92
N SER A 37 -16.57 18.12 -6.94
CA SER A 37 -17.99 17.76 -6.99
C SER A 37 -18.89 18.97 -6.95
N TYR A 38 -18.59 19.99 -6.15
CA TYR A 38 -19.37 21.24 -6.12
C TYR A 38 -19.24 22.02 -7.44
N ILE A 39 -18.04 22.12 -8.02
CA ILE A 39 -17.85 22.80 -9.31
C ILE A 39 -18.69 22.13 -10.39
N ILE A 40 -18.65 20.79 -10.46
CA ILE A 40 -19.39 20.01 -11.45
C ILE A 40 -20.90 20.21 -11.25
N ASP A 41 -21.40 20.07 -10.03
CA ASP A 41 -22.81 20.18 -9.69
C ASP A 41 -23.37 21.58 -10.02
N ASP A 42 -22.63 22.65 -9.66
CA ASP A 42 -23.00 24.03 -9.92
C ASP A 42 -23.08 24.32 -11.44
N VAL A 43 -22.09 23.89 -12.21
CA VAL A 43 -22.09 24.12 -13.67
C VAL A 43 -23.14 23.27 -14.39
N GLU A 44 -23.36 22.01 -13.96
CA GLU A 44 -24.38 21.16 -14.55
C GLU A 44 -25.80 21.69 -14.28
N LYS A 45 -26.06 22.33 -13.12
CA LYS A 45 -27.32 23.00 -12.80
C LYS A 45 -27.60 24.20 -13.70
N LEU A 46 -26.59 24.94 -14.14
CA LEU A 46 -26.75 26.05 -15.08
C LEU A 46 -27.25 25.59 -16.44
N GLY A 47 -26.94 24.34 -16.84
CA GLY A 47 -27.31 23.79 -18.14
C GLY A 47 -26.57 24.41 -19.33
N VAL A 48 -25.44 25.11 -19.08
CA VAL A 48 -24.59 25.71 -20.11
C VAL A 48 -23.65 24.67 -20.69
N LYS A 49 -23.40 24.74 -22.00
CA LYS A 49 -22.59 23.75 -22.73
C LYS A 49 -21.48 24.37 -23.55
N SER A 50 -21.61 25.64 -23.90
CA SER A 50 -20.70 26.35 -24.78
C SER A 50 -20.33 27.69 -24.18
N LYS A 51 -19.10 28.15 -24.46
CA LYS A 51 -18.63 29.48 -24.08
C LYS A 51 -19.47 30.63 -24.67
N ASN A 52 -20.20 30.37 -25.77
CA ASN A 52 -21.05 31.36 -26.40
C ASN A 52 -22.43 31.45 -25.78
N ASP A 53 -22.80 30.54 -24.88
CA ASP A 53 -24.14 30.50 -24.27
C ASP A 53 -24.39 31.76 -23.45
N GLU A 54 -23.39 32.33 -22.81
CA GLU A 54 -23.48 33.59 -22.05
C GLU A 54 -23.83 34.80 -22.94
N ASP A 55 -23.11 34.93 -24.07
CA ASP A 55 -23.35 36.02 -25.01
C ASP A 55 -24.74 35.91 -25.64
N ILE A 56 -25.17 34.70 -26.01
CA ILE A 56 -26.49 34.42 -26.54
C ILE A 56 -27.58 34.83 -25.54
N LEU A 57 -27.42 34.43 -24.27
CA LEU A 57 -28.37 34.77 -23.22
C LEU A 57 -28.41 36.29 -22.95
N LYS A 58 -27.27 36.97 -22.93
CA LYS A 58 -27.21 38.43 -22.76
C LYS A 58 -27.85 39.18 -23.91
N ASP A 59 -27.63 38.75 -25.14
CA ASP A 59 -28.28 39.37 -26.32
C ASP A 59 -29.79 39.14 -26.31
N GLU A 60 -30.25 37.94 -25.97
CA GLU A 60 -31.68 37.63 -25.84
C GLU A 60 -32.31 38.43 -24.69
N LEU A 61 -31.65 38.54 -23.53
CA LEU A 61 -32.11 39.36 -22.39
C LEU A 61 -32.31 40.81 -22.80
N LYS A 62 -31.31 41.42 -23.42
CA LYS A 62 -31.32 42.81 -23.87
C LYS A 62 -32.46 43.05 -24.89
N ARG A 63 -32.67 42.09 -25.79
CA ARG A 63 -33.78 42.16 -26.76
C ARG A 63 -35.15 42.13 -26.06
N LEU A 64 -35.34 41.23 -25.10
CA LEU A 64 -36.61 41.12 -24.37
C LEU A 64 -36.87 42.33 -23.46
N GLU A 65 -35.84 42.86 -22.80
CA GLU A 65 -35.94 44.09 -22.01
C GLU A 65 -36.31 45.29 -22.87
N ASN A 66 -35.75 45.43 -24.07
CA ASN A 66 -36.11 46.49 -25.00
C ASN A 66 -37.58 46.38 -25.45
N ILE A 67 -38.06 45.16 -25.74
CA ILE A 67 -39.48 44.92 -26.09
C ILE A 67 -40.40 45.31 -24.94
N ASN A 68 -40.03 44.96 -23.70
CA ASN A 68 -40.82 45.33 -22.51
C ASN A 68 -40.86 46.85 -22.32
N GLY A 69 -39.74 47.55 -22.44
CA GLY A 69 -39.67 49.00 -22.37
C GLY A 69 -40.49 49.71 -23.46
N ILE A 70 -40.44 49.18 -24.70
CA ILE A 70 -41.27 49.69 -25.81
C ILE A 70 -42.77 49.54 -25.48
N LYS A 71 -43.20 48.39 -24.96
CA LYS A 71 -44.58 48.12 -24.53
C LYS A 71 -45.06 49.10 -23.45
N GLU A 72 -44.22 49.35 -22.43
CA GLU A 72 -44.54 50.31 -21.36
C GLU A 72 -44.73 51.71 -21.91
N PHE A 73 -43.83 52.18 -22.83
CA PHE A 73 -43.98 53.50 -23.45
C PHE A 73 -45.22 53.59 -24.32
N ILE A 74 -45.59 52.54 -25.09
CA ILE A 74 -46.80 52.50 -25.88
C ILE A 74 -48.04 52.62 -24.98
N LEU A 75 -48.09 51.77 -23.92
CA LEU A 75 -49.23 51.80 -22.99
C LEU A 75 -49.35 53.13 -22.26
N SER A 76 -48.28 53.73 -21.80
CA SER A 76 -48.27 55.04 -21.17
C SER A 76 -48.68 56.13 -22.13
N SER A 77 -48.36 56.05 -23.43
CA SER A 77 -48.76 56.98 -24.45
C SER A 77 -50.23 56.88 -24.75
N ILE A 78 -50.79 55.64 -24.86
CA ILE A 78 -52.22 55.37 -25.00
C ILE A 78 -52.98 55.97 -23.80
N ASP A 79 -52.55 55.71 -22.60
CA ASP A 79 -53.17 56.19 -21.36
C ASP A 79 -53.16 57.74 -21.29
N SER A 80 -52.08 58.38 -21.74
CA SER A 80 -52.02 59.84 -21.81
C SER A 80 -53.00 60.45 -22.77
N ILE A 81 -53.40 59.72 -23.81
CA ILE A 81 -54.35 60.21 -24.81
C ILE A 81 -55.82 59.94 -24.37
N ASP A 82 -56.13 58.69 -23.96
CA ASP A 82 -57.54 58.20 -23.79
C ASP A 82 -57.90 57.90 -22.32
N ASN A 83 -57.14 58.35 -21.34
CA ASN A 83 -57.48 58.12 -19.93
C ASN A 83 -58.72 58.90 -19.53
N GLU A 84 -59.69 58.26 -18.83
CA GLU A 84 -60.96 58.84 -18.40
C GLU A 84 -60.78 59.98 -17.36
N GLU A 85 -59.69 60.03 -16.65
CA GLU A 85 -59.43 61.04 -15.61
C GLU A 85 -58.60 62.20 -16.09
N TYR A 86 -57.56 61.97 -16.88
CA TYR A 86 -56.58 63.00 -17.26
C TYR A 86 -56.15 62.96 -18.74
N GLY A 87 -56.78 62.10 -19.55
CA GLY A 87 -56.41 61.95 -20.94
C GLY A 87 -56.74 63.23 -21.78
N ILE A 88 -55.91 63.39 -22.84
CA ILE A 88 -56.06 64.59 -23.72
C ILE A 88 -57.45 64.62 -24.32
N LEU A 89 -58.01 63.51 -24.79
CA LEU A 89 -59.37 63.44 -25.38
C LEU A 89 -60.49 63.85 -24.42
N LYS A 90 -60.36 63.57 -23.10
CA LYS A 90 -61.33 63.99 -22.07
C LYS A 90 -61.46 65.51 -22.02
N HIS A 91 -60.37 66.22 -22.20
CA HIS A 91 -60.37 67.70 -22.19
C HIS A 91 -60.65 68.29 -23.56
N LEU A 92 -60.33 67.63 -24.65
CA LEU A 92 -60.52 68.06 -26.01
C LEU A 92 -61.99 67.97 -26.46
N ASN A 93 -62.70 66.91 -26.08
CA ASN A 93 -64.09 66.68 -26.42
C ASN A 93 -65.05 67.80 -25.89
N PRO A 94 -64.94 68.22 -24.61
CA PRO A 94 -65.69 69.38 -24.13
C PRO A 94 -65.32 70.68 -24.83
N LEU A 95 -64.09 70.91 -25.19
CA LEU A 95 -63.64 72.08 -25.94
C LEU A 95 -64.29 72.13 -27.33
N ILE A 96 -64.28 71.02 -28.08
CA ILE A 96 -64.93 70.92 -29.37
C ILE A 96 -66.46 71.21 -29.24
N SER A 97 -67.08 70.59 -28.22
CA SER A 97 -68.50 70.83 -27.93
C SER A 97 -68.80 72.32 -27.67
N ASN A 98 -67.98 73.02 -26.88
CA ASN A 98 -68.12 74.41 -26.59
C ASN A 98 -67.90 75.31 -27.84
N LEU A 99 -66.89 75.01 -28.65
CA LEU A 99 -66.57 75.69 -29.89
C LEU A 99 -67.70 75.48 -30.93
N SER A 100 -68.30 74.31 -31.00
CA SER A 100 -69.48 74.02 -31.85
C SER A 100 -70.71 74.86 -31.44
N LYS A 101 -71.04 74.90 -30.15
CA LYS A 101 -72.07 75.74 -29.62
C LYS A 101 -71.85 77.24 -29.90
N LEU A 102 -70.61 77.70 -29.76
CA LEU A 102 -70.19 79.04 -30.09
C LEU A 102 -70.42 79.37 -31.59
N SER A 103 -70.12 78.41 -32.47
CA SER A 103 -70.37 78.58 -33.90
C SER A 103 -71.84 78.60 -34.31
N GLU A 104 -72.75 78.07 -33.48
CA GLU A 104 -74.17 78.10 -33.68
C GLU A 104 -74.77 79.43 -33.20
N LEU A 105 -74.22 80.03 -32.13
CA LEU A 105 -74.67 81.24 -31.51
C LEU A 105 -74.18 82.52 -32.20
N ASP A 106 -72.97 82.50 -32.79
CA ASP A 106 -72.34 83.64 -33.48
C ASP A 106 -71.94 83.26 -34.92
N SER A 107 -72.72 83.84 -35.89
CA SER A 107 -72.46 83.60 -37.33
C SER A 107 -71.06 84.03 -37.81
N ASN A 108 -70.46 84.99 -37.11
CA ASN A 108 -69.08 85.41 -37.39
C ASN A 108 -68.01 84.36 -36.96
N PHE A 109 -68.35 83.45 -36.01
CA PHE A 109 -67.49 82.37 -35.55
C PHE A 109 -67.58 81.14 -36.44
N LYS A 110 -68.62 81.02 -37.31
CA LYS A 110 -68.87 79.89 -38.22
C LYS A 110 -67.73 79.69 -39.29
N GLN A 111 -66.96 80.73 -39.54
CA GLN A 111 -65.87 80.71 -40.51
C GLN A 111 -64.47 80.72 -39.86
N LYS A 112 -64.41 80.57 -38.54
CA LYS A 112 -63.08 80.55 -37.83
C LYS A 112 -62.48 79.18 -37.81
N GLU A 113 -61.15 79.20 -37.96
CA GLU A 113 -60.32 77.99 -38.02
C GLU A 113 -60.22 77.19 -36.69
N GLU A 114 -60.63 77.80 -35.55
CA GLU A 114 -60.50 77.24 -34.22
C GLU A 114 -61.25 75.91 -34.03
N LEU A 115 -62.50 75.82 -34.46
CA LEU A 115 -63.28 74.57 -34.42
C LEU A 115 -62.68 73.53 -35.36
N LYS A 116 -62.35 73.90 -36.57
CA LYS A 116 -61.75 72.99 -37.53
C LYS A 116 -60.42 72.50 -37.06
N ASN A 117 -59.59 73.33 -36.42
CA ASN A 117 -58.31 72.92 -35.84
C ASN A 117 -58.49 71.95 -34.68
N ALA A 118 -59.46 72.17 -33.77
CA ALA A 118 -59.80 71.30 -32.66
C ALA A 118 -60.28 69.87 -33.14
N GLU A 119 -61.18 69.88 -34.18
CA GLU A 119 -61.59 68.60 -34.80
C GLU A 119 -60.43 67.88 -35.50
N THR A 120 -59.56 68.62 -36.16
CA THR A 120 -58.34 68.06 -36.81
C THR A 120 -57.43 67.47 -35.76
N ILE A 121 -57.20 68.12 -34.62
CA ILE A 121 -56.41 67.59 -33.52
C ILE A 121 -56.98 66.27 -33.02
N LYS A 122 -58.35 66.18 -32.85
CA LYS A 122 -58.99 64.96 -32.45
C LYS A 122 -58.77 63.83 -33.45
N ILE A 123 -58.92 64.05 -34.74
CA ILE A 123 -58.70 63.06 -35.80
C ILE A 123 -57.20 62.58 -35.72
N LEU A 124 -56.25 63.47 -35.57
CA LEU A 124 -54.88 63.16 -35.46
C LEU A 124 -54.52 62.31 -34.20
N LEU A 125 -55.21 62.62 -33.06
CA LEU A 125 -55.03 61.84 -31.84
C LEU A 125 -55.65 60.46 -31.98
N ASP A 126 -56.83 60.35 -32.61
CA ASP A 126 -57.48 59.04 -32.89
C ASP A 126 -56.58 58.18 -33.83
N ASP A 127 -55.96 58.76 -34.86
CA ASP A 127 -55.04 58.11 -35.75
C ASP A 127 -53.79 57.64 -35.00
N ILE A 128 -53.20 58.46 -34.09
CA ILE A 128 -52.11 58.09 -33.25
C ILE A 128 -52.49 56.92 -32.33
N LEU A 129 -53.66 57.01 -31.69
CA LEU A 129 -54.20 55.95 -30.85
C LEU A 129 -54.29 54.62 -31.59
N LEU A 130 -54.91 54.60 -32.74
CA LEU A 130 -55.05 53.43 -33.59
C LEU A 130 -53.70 52.85 -33.99
N SER A 131 -52.74 53.71 -34.27
CA SER A 131 -51.34 53.27 -34.57
C SER A 131 -50.67 52.64 -33.39
N LEU A 132 -50.74 53.25 -32.19
CA LEU A 132 -50.15 52.73 -30.97
C LEU A 132 -50.79 51.40 -30.53
N GLU A 133 -52.21 51.33 -30.65
CA GLU A 133 -52.87 50.05 -30.37
C GLU A 133 -52.45 48.89 -31.27
N LYS A 134 -52.25 49.15 -32.55
CA LYS A 134 -51.69 48.16 -33.45
C LYS A 134 -50.28 47.68 -33.04
N HIS A 135 -49.49 48.59 -32.48
CA HIS A 135 -48.16 48.25 -31.97
C HIS A 135 -48.11 47.64 -30.55
N SER A 136 -49.27 47.78 -29.80
CA SER A 136 -49.36 47.17 -28.47
C SER A 136 -49.57 45.64 -28.50
N SER A 137 -49.90 45.05 -29.65
CA SER A 137 -50.20 43.62 -29.84
C SER A 137 -48.91 42.75 -29.92
N PHE A 138 -47.74 43.27 -29.53
CA PHE A 138 -46.55 42.41 -29.41
C PHE A 138 -46.76 41.37 -28.31
N GLU A 139 -46.61 40.07 -28.63
CA GLU A 139 -46.54 38.99 -27.65
C GLU A 139 -45.26 39.18 -26.82
N PHE A 140 -45.41 39.62 -25.60
CA PHE A 140 -44.34 39.70 -24.61
C PHE A 140 -44.43 38.49 -23.71
N ASP A 141 -43.40 37.65 -23.77
CA ASP A 141 -43.23 36.47 -22.95
C ASP A 141 -42.46 36.83 -21.66
N GLU A 142 -43.23 37.18 -20.61
CA GLU A 142 -42.70 37.56 -19.30
C GLU A 142 -41.99 36.32 -18.61
N ASP A 143 -42.53 35.13 -18.80
CA ASP A 143 -41.95 33.91 -18.23
C ASP A 143 -40.59 33.64 -18.86
N ARG A 144 -40.44 33.85 -20.16
CA ARG A 144 -39.19 33.73 -20.88
C ARG A 144 -38.15 34.77 -20.46
N LEU A 145 -38.58 36.03 -20.24
CA LEU A 145 -37.69 37.08 -19.72
C LEU A 145 -37.16 36.69 -18.35
N ASN A 146 -38.01 36.24 -17.44
CA ASN A 146 -37.63 35.84 -16.10
C ASN A 146 -36.70 34.60 -16.12
N GLU A 147 -36.97 33.62 -16.98
CA GLU A 147 -36.11 32.45 -17.15
C GLU A 147 -34.66 32.86 -17.55
N ILE A 148 -34.54 33.72 -18.57
CA ILE A 148 -33.25 34.17 -19.06
C ILE A 148 -32.52 35.00 -18.02
N ARG A 149 -33.22 35.88 -17.32
CA ARG A 149 -32.64 36.69 -16.24
C ARG A 149 -32.08 35.81 -15.12
N LEU A 150 -32.85 34.81 -14.67
CA LEU A 150 -32.39 33.85 -13.66
C LEU A 150 -31.17 33.05 -14.12
N LYS A 151 -31.10 32.64 -15.39
CA LYS A 151 -29.94 31.95 -15.94
C LYS A 151 -28.70 32.84 -16.02
N THR A 152 -28.87 34.07 -16.49
CA THR A 152 -27.76 35.04 -16.60
C THR A 152 -27.21 35.40 -15.20
N ASP A 153 -28.07 35.66 -14.23
CA ASP A 153 -27.69 35.94 -12.85
C ASP A 153 -27.05 34.72 -12.20
N GLY A 154 -27.52 33.51 -12.53
CA GLY A 154 -26.91 32.26 -12.10
C GLY A 154 -25.47 32.09 -12.61
N ILE A 155 -25.23 32.38 -13.88
CA ILE A 155 -23.90 32.37 -14.47
C ILE A 155 -22.95 33.33 -13.71
N ILE A 156 -23.37 34.60 -13.58
CA ILE A 156 -22.56 35.63 -12.88
C ILE A 156 -22.28 35.24 -11.42
N SER A 157 -23.30 34.68 -10.74
CA SER A 157 -23.15 34.24 -9.35
C SER A 157 -22.08 33.12 -9.21
N ILE A 158 -22.06 32.15 -10.14
CA ILE A 158 -21.12 31.04 -10.11
C ILE A 158 -19.73 31.51 -10.57
N GLU A 159 -19.61 32.41 -11.54
CA GLU A 159 -18.35 33.04 -11.92
C GLU A 159 -17.70 33.76 -10.74
N ASN A 160 -18.48 34.55 -10.01
CA ASN A 160 -18.02 35.22 -8.80
C ASN A 160 -17.60 34.23 -7.70
N LYS A 161 -18.38 33.14 -7.52
CA LYS A 161 -18.09 32.11 -6.52
C LYS A 161 -16.73 31.44 -6.76
N TYR A 162 -16.37 31.21 -8.03
CA TYR A 162 -15.12 30.54 -8.40
C TYR A 162 -14.00 31.52 -8.83
N GLY A 163 -14.28 32.84 -8.83
CA GLY A 163 -13.30 33.89 -9.14
C GLY A 163 -12.85 33.91 -10.59
N VAL A 164 -13.74 33.54 -11.50
CA VAL A 164 -13.51 33.55 -12.95
C VAL A 164 -14.19 34.73 -13.61
N SER A 165 -13.68 35.15 -14.78
CA SER A 165 -14.11 36.38 -15.44
C SER A 165 -15.16 36.14 -16.53
N ASN A 166 -15.35 34.92 -16.96
CA ASN A 166 -16.27 34.54 -18.05
C ASN A 166 -16.59 33.03 -18.07
N LEU A 167 -17.61 32.67 -18.83
CA LEU A 167 -18.06 31.29 -18.98
C LEU A 167 -16.98 30.36 -19.59
N GLU A 168 -16.07 30.85 -20.41
CA GLU A 168 -14.99 30.04 -20.98
C GLU A 168 -14.03 29.56 -19.88
N GLU A 169 -13.64 30.45 -18.96
CA GLU A 169 -12.83 30.09 -17.80
C GLU A 169 -13.57 29.14 -16.85
N LEU A 170 -14.86 29.36 -16.64
CA LEU A 170 -15.70 28.46 -15.83
C LEU A 170 -15.76 27.04 -16.42
N LEU A 171 -16.01 26.92 -17.72
CA LEU A 171 -16.03 25.63 -18.42
C LEU A 171 -14.67 24.94 -18.43
N LYS A 172 -13.56 25.68 -18.41
CA LYS A 172 -12.21 25.14 -18.26
C LYS A 172 -12.02 24.50 -16.90
N ILE A 173 -12.36 25.25 -15.82
CA ILE A 173 -12.32 24.70 -14.44
C ILE A 173 -13.22 23.48 -14.31
N TYR A 174 -14.42 23.48 -14.88
CA TYR A 174 -15.31 22.35 -14.93
C TYR A 174 -14.70 21.12 -15.61
N GLY A 175 -14.03 21.34 -16.75
CA GLY A 175 -13.35 20.26 -17.48
C GLY A 175 -12.18 19.65 -16.67
N GLU A 176 -11.40 20.49 -15.99
CA GLU A 176 -10.31 20.09 -15.10
C GLU A 176 -10.87 19.30 -13.88
N ALA A 177 -11.91 19.83 -13.22
CA ALA A 177 -12.57 19.17 -12.11
C ALA A 177 -13.14 17.79 -12.48
N LYS A 178 -13.74 17.65 -13.65
CA LYS A 178 -14.28 16.37 -14.15
C LYS A 178 -13.18 15.34 -14.45
N LYS A 179 -12.05 15.79 -15.01
CA LYS A 179 -10.89 14.94 -15.25
C LYS A 179 -10.26 14.45 -13.95
N GLU A 180 -10.07 15.35 -12.99
CA GLU A 180 -9.51 15.00 -11.67
C GLU A 180 -10.45 14.05 -10.91
N LEU A 181 -11.74 14.32 -10.88
CA LEU A 181 -12.71 13.44 -10.23
C LEU A 181 -12.73 12.03 -10.85
N GLY A 182 -12.63 11.94 -12.17
CA GLY A 182 -12.48 10.68 -12.89
C GLY A 182 -11.23 9.90 -12.46
N GLY A 183 -10.09 10.58 -12.29
CA GLY A 183 -8.85 10.00 -11.78
C GLY A 183 -8.97 9.49 -10.33
N ILE A 184 -9.68 10.23 -9.48
CA ILE A 184 -9.94 9.84 -8.09
C ILE A 184 -10.79 8.57 -8.03
N THR A 185 -11.87 8.51 -8.81
CA THR A 185 -12.78 7.35 -8.87
C THR A 185 -12.04 6.09 -9.35
N GLU A 186 -11.15 6.22 -10.34
CA GLU A 186 -10.32 5.11 -10.82
C GLU A 186 -9.33 4.64 -9.76
N LEU A 187 -8.74 5.56 -8.99
CA LEU A 187 -7.86 5.22 -7.87
C LEU A 187 -8.60 4.47 -6.76
N GLU A 188 -9.80 4.92 -6.39
CA GLU A 188 -10.66 4.24 -5.42
C GLU A 188 -11.01 2.81 -5.87
N ARG A 189 -11.36 2.64 -7.14
CA ARG A 189 -11.62 1.32 -7.74
C ARG A 189 -10.38 0.43 -7.66
N ARG A 190 -9.20 0.97 -7.99
CA ARG A 190 -7.94 0.21 -7.92
C ARG A 190 -7.60 -0.23 -6.49
N ILE A 191 -7.84 0.63 -5.49
CA ILE A 191 -7.64 0.27 -4.07
C ILE A 191 -8.55 -0.88 -3.68
N TYR A 192 -9.81 -0.85 -4.09
CA TYR A 192 -10.75 -1.94 -3.82
C TYR A 192 -10.28 -3.27 -4.45
N GLU A 193 -9.78 -3.23 -5.68
CA GLU A 193 -9.21 -4.42 -6.35
C GLU A 193 -7.98 -4.96 -5.61
N ILE A 194 -7.08 -4.07 -5.20
CA ILE A 194 -5.89 -4.41 -4.40
C ILE A 194 -6.29 -5.07 -3.08
N ASP A 195 -7.28 -4.55 -2.38
CA ASP A 195 -7.77 -5.12 -1.13
C ASP A 195 -8.38 -6.52 -1.31
N ALA A 196 -9.13 -6.73 -2.37
CA ALA A 196 -9.69 -8.03 -2.71
C ALA A 196 -8.59 -9.06 -3.06
N GLU A 197 -7.56 -8.64 -3.81
CA GLU A 197 -6.42 -9.47 -4.15
C GLU A 197 -5.58 -9.82 -2.92
N TYR A 198 -5.31 -8.82 -2.07
CA TYR A 198 -4.61 -9.01 -0.80
C TYR A 198 -5.30 -10.04 0.10
N LYS A 199 -6.61 -9.91 0.27
CA LYS A 199 -7.41 -10.87 1.06
C LYS A 199 -7.28 -12.29 0.52
N LYS A 200 -7.38 -12.46 -0.79
CA LYS A 200 -7.25 -13.77 -1.46
C LYS A 200 -5.83 -14.37 -1.30
N LEU A 201 -4.79 -13.53 -1.41
CA LEU A 201 -3.41 -13.98 -1.21
C LEU A 201 -3.15 -14.35 0.24
N LYS A 202 -3.67 -13.57 1.19
CA LYS A 202 -3.59 -13.86 2.62
C LYS A 202 -4.20 -15.23 2.96
N GLU A 203 -5.43 -15.51 2.50
CA GLU A 203 -6.09 -16.81 2.71
C GLU A 203 -5.27 -17.98 2.15
N LYS A 204 -4.73 -17.82 0.93
CA LYS A 204 -3.86 -18.83 0.32
C LYS A 204 -2.56 -19.04 1.10
N PHE A 205 -1.98 -17.96 1.62
CA PHE A 205 -0.75 -18.03 2.40
C PHE A 205 -0.98 -18.74 3.72
N ILE A 206 -2.06 -18.43 4.44
CA ILE A 206 -2.44 -19.08 5.69
C ILE A 206 -2.61 -20.59 5.46
N SER A 207 -3.39 -21.00 4.46
CA SER A 207 -3.59 -22.40 4.13
C SER A 207 -2.27 -23.13 3.80
N ALA A 208 -1.38 -22.48 3.03
CA ALA A 208 -0.07 -23.04 2.70
C ALA A 208 0.85 -23.13 3.93
N ALA A 209 0.74 -22.19 4.88
CA ALA A 209 1.49 -22.18 6.13
C ALA A 209 1.01 -23.29 7.08
N GLU A 210 -0.30 -23.53 7.18
CA GLU A 210 -0.90 -24.63 7.94
C GLU A 210 -0.45 -26.01 7.41
N ASP A 211 -0.49 -26.20 6.09
CA ASP A 211 0.01 -27.41 5.45
C ASP A 211 1.51 -27.63 5.72
N LEU A 212 2.29 -26.56 5.73
CA LEU A 212 3.71 -26.62 6.04
C LEU A 212 3.94 -26.96 7.51
N HIS A 213 3.18 -26.36 8.42
CA HIS A 213 3.22 -26.64 9.85
C HIS A 213 2.93 -28.13 10.14
N ALA A 214 1.87 -28.68 9.58
CA ALA A 214 1.52 -30.10 9.76
C ALA A 214 2.68 -31.04 9.34
N LYS A 215 3.37 -30.73 8.24
CA LYS A 215 4.52 -31.50 7.78
C LYS A 215 5.76 -31.34 8.66
N ARG A 216 5.98 -30.13 9.19
CA ARG A 216 7.08 -29.87 10.11
C ARG A 216 6.87 -30.55 11.46
N LEU A 217 5.64 -30.61 11.97
CA LEU A 217 5.30 -31.38 13.17
C LEU A 217 5.68 -32.86 13.00
N ASN A 218 5.34 -33.46 11.87
CA ASN A 218 5.71 -34.85 11.57
C ASN A 218 7.23 -35.02 11.50
N ALA A 219 7.91 -34.11 10.79
CA ALA A 219 9.37 -34.15 10.67
C ALA A 219 10.08 -33.92 12.03
N ALA A 220 9.54 -33.01 12.85
CA ALA A 220 10.05 -32.73 14.18
C ALA A 220 10.02 -33.98 15.07
N SER A 221 8.87 -34.67 15.12
CA SER A 221 8.73 -35.90 15.92
C SER A 221 9.71 -37.01 15.52
N ILE A 222 10.02 -37.12 14.22
CA ILE A 222 11.03 -38.10 13.74
C ILE A 222 12.42 -37.63 14.15
N LEU A 223 12.74 -36.36 13.92
CA LEU A 223 14.05 -35.80 14.22
C LEU A 223 14.38 -35.79 15.72
N GLU A 224 13.40 -35.50 16.57
CA GLU A 224 13.54 -35.60 18.03
C GLU A 224 14.02 -36.97 18.46
N LYS A 225 13.36 -38.03 18.01
CA LYS A 225 13.70 -39.42 18.33
C LYS A 225 15.08 -39.82 17.81
N GLU A 226 15.43 -39.39 16.59
CA GLU A 226 16.74 -39.68 16.00
C GLU A 226 17.85 -38.95 16.78
N ILE A 227 17.66 -37.67 17.15
CA ILE A 227 18.64 -36.93 17.93
C ILE A 227 18.80 -37.50 19.33
N GLU A 228 17.72 -37.82 20.05
CA GLU A 228 17.75 -38.40 21.36
C GLU A 228 18.50 -39.75 21.34
N LYS A 229 18.27 -40.57 20.32
CA LYS A 229 19.00 -41.86 20.11
C LYS A 229 20.50 -41.61 19.91
N GLU A 230 20.90 -40.71 19.03
CA GLU A 230 22.32 -40.43 18.78
C GLU A 230 23.00 -39.83 20.00
N LEU A 231 22.34 -38.92 20.74
CA LEU A 231 22.87 -38.34 21.96
C LEU A 231 23.01 -39.38 23.08
N SER A 232 22.16 -40.41 23.15
CA SER A 232 22.30 -41.48 24.15
C SER A 232 23.59 -42.29 24.00
N PHE A 233 24.09 -42.49 22.77
CA PHE A 233 25.40 -43.10 22.53
C PHE A 233 26.56 -42.23 23.02
N LEU A 234 26.36 -40.92 23.16
CA LEU A 234 27.35 -39.98 23.69
C LEU A 234 27.28 -39.83 25.22
N GLY A 235 26.64 -40.78 25.90
CA GLY A 235 26.56 -40.83 27.36
C GLY A 235 25.61 -39.81 27.98
N ILE A 236 24.77 -39.20 27.17
CA ILE A 236 23.74 -38.22 27.60
C ILE A 236 22.41 -38.96 27.65
N LYS A 237 21.58 -38.67 28.65
CA LYS A 237 20.15 -39.07 28.67
C LYS A 237 19.29 -37.84 28.38
N PRO A 238 19.29 -37.41 27.13
CA PRO A 238 18.74 -36.10 26.76
C PRO A 238 17.22 -36.11 26.72
N VAL A 239 16.66 -34.91 26.90
CA VAL A 239 15.35 -34.56 26.37
C VAL A 239 15.56 -33.54 25.26
N PHE A 240 15.18 -33.87 24.04
CA PHE A 240 15.25 -32.99 22.90
C PHE A 240 13.85 -32.79 22.31
N LYS A 241 13.39 -31.54 22.24
CA LYS A 241 12.09 -31.21 21.68
C LYS A 241 12.22 -30.09 20.66
N ILE A 242 11.35 -30.12 19.67
CA ILE A 242 11.25 -29.09 18.65
C ILE A 242 9.89 -28.41 18.80
N GLU A 243 9.89 -27.23 19.37
CA GLU A 243 8.68 -26.44 19.50
C GLU A 243 8.41 -25.65 18.22
N LEU A 244 7.23 -25.83 17.66
CA LEU A 244 6.73 -25.15 16.48
C LEU A 244 5.52 -24.31 16.90
N ASN A 245 5.74 -23.05 17.21
CA ASN A 245 4.72 -22.12 17.66
C ASN A 245 4.17 -21.33 16.48
N MET A 246 2.94 -21.65 16.04
CA MET A 246 2.23 -20.87 15.04
C MET A 246 1.82 -19.52 15.64
N LYS A 247 1.92 -18.49 14.83
CA LYS A 247 1.45 -17.14 15.12
C LYS A 247 0.28 -16.79 14.20
N ASP A 248 -0.54 -15.85 14.63
CA ASP A 248 -1.51 -15.24 13.74
C ASP A 248 -0.81 -14.44 12.63
N PHE A 249 -1.47 -14.37 11.48
CA PHE A 249 -0.91 -13.64 10.33
C PHE A 249 -0.59 -12.18 10.68
N GLU A 250 -1.42 -11.55 11.49
CA GLU A 250 -1.30 -10.17 11.96
C GLU A 250 -0.11 -9.97 12.92
N GLU A 251 0.31 -10.99 13.64
CA GLU A 251 1.48 -10.95 14.51
C GLU A 251 2.81 -11.03 13.74
N GLY A 252 2.72 -11.36 12.46
CA GLY A 252 3.84 -11.39 11.53
C GLY A 252 3.97 -12.70 10.77
N PHE A 253 4.38 -12.57 9.53
CA PHE A 253 4.62 -13.67 8.61
C PHE A 253 5.98 -13.52 7.92
N SER A 254 6.51 -14.61 7.43
CA SER A 254 7.82 -14.67 6.79
C SER A 254 7.81 -15.54 5.54
N GLU A 255 8.91 -15.52 4.78
CA GLU A 255 9.09 -16.44 3.64
C GLU A 255 9.09 -17.92 4.04
N THR A 256 9.25 -18.22 5.34
CA THR A 256 9.24 -19.57 5.90
C THR A 256 7.90 -19.97 6.53
N GLY A 257 6.90 -19.11 6.51
CA GLY A 257 5.55 -19.36 7.03
C GLY A 257 5.19 -18.50 8.25
N LEU A 258 4.26 -19.02 9.07
CA LEU A 258 3.71 -18.34 10.24
C LEU A 258 4.29 -18.84 11.56
N GLU A 259 5.24 -19.78 11.53
CA GLU A 259 5.71 -20.42 12.76
C GLU A 259 7.13 -19.98 13.14
N LYS A 260 7.37 -20.01 14.46
CA LYS A 260 8.70 -19.92 15.07
C LYS A 260 9.12 -21.32 15.52
N CYS A 261 10.25 -21.80 15.02
CA CYS A 261 10.87 -23.05 15.43
C CYS A 261 11.90 -22.79 16.52
N VAL A 262 11.79 -23.51 17.63
CA VAL A 262 12.75 -23.45 18.75
C VAL A 262 13.18 -24.86 19.12
N PHE A 263 14.47 -25.11 19.10
CA PHE A 263 15.04 -26.35 19.62
C PHE A 263 15.24 -26.25 21.13
N MET A 264 14.62 -27.16 21.87
CA MET A 264 14.67 -27.26 23.32
C MET A 264 15.51 -28.46 23.70
N PHE A 265 16.40 -28.31 24.67
CA PHE A 265 17.34 -29.35 25.10
C PHE A 265 17.53 -29.37 26.61
N SER A 266 17.62 -30.58 27.18
CA SER A 266 18.17 -30.84 28.50
C SER A 266 19.12 -32.06 28.42
N ALA A 267 20.26 -31.95 29.05
CA ALA A 267 21.22 -33.06 29.13
C ALA A 267 20.89 -34.10 30.21
N ASN A 268 20.11 -33.70 31.23
CA ASN A 268 19.84 -34.50 32.42
C ASN A 268 18.35 -34.87 32.53
N PRO A 269 18.03 -36.12 32.90
CA PRO A 269 16.67 -36.51 33.18
C PRO A 269 16.09 -35.69 34.36
N GLY A 270 14.88 -35.14 34.20
CA GLY A 270 14.20 -34.39 35.23
C GLY A 270 14.44 -32.88 35.22
N GLU A 271 15.36 -32.38 34.42
CA GLU A 271 15.51 -30.95 34.16
C GLU A 271 14.59 -30.51 33.02
N GLU A 272 13.96 -29.34 33.18
CA GLU A 272 13.15 -28.76 32.12
C GLU A 272 14.02 -28.40 30.90
N PRO A 273 13.62 -28.80 29.68
CA PRO A 273 14.35 -28.44 28.47
C PRO A 273 14.35 -26.92 28.28
N ARG A 274 15.51 -26.38 27.91
CA ARG A 274 15.71 -24.94 27.63
C ARG A 274 16.04 -24.74 26.16
N PRO A 275 15.77 -23.54 25.60
CA PRO A 275 16.21 -23.22 24.26
C PRO A 275 17.71 -23.51 24.07
N LEU A 276 18.05 -24.20 23.00
CA LEU A 276 19.44 -24.60 22.70
C LEU A 276 20.40 -23.41 22.70
N SER A 277 19.93 -22.23 22.31
CA SER A 277 20.68 -20.97 22.36
C SER A 277 21.02 -20.48 23.78
N LYS A 278 20.41 -21.07 24.82
CA LYS A 278 20.64 -20.75 26.25
C LYS A 278 21.39 -21.85 27.01
N VAL A 279 21.84 -22.89 26.30
CA VAL A 279 22.63 -23.96 26.89
C VAL A 279 24.04 -23.42 27.19
N ALA A 280 24.48 -23.56 28.43
CA ALA A 280 25.73 -22.94 28.92
C ALA A 280 26.99 -23.77 28.63
N SER A 281 26.86 -25.08 28.35
CA SER A 281 28.01 -25.99 28.12
C SER A 281 28.38 -26.05 26.63
N GLY A 282 29.58 -25.58 26.28
CA GLY A 282 30.12 -25.64 24.91
C GLY A 282 30.25 -27.09 24.40
N GLY A 283 30.67 -28.00 25.25
CA GLY A 283 30.80 -29.42 24.89
C GLY A 283 29.44 -30.09 24.61
N GLU A 284 28.41 -29.77 25.37
CA GLU A 284 27.05 -30.30 25.11
C GLU A 284 26.48 -29.75 23.80
N LEU A 285 26.61 -28.45 23.57
CA LEU A 285 26.19 -27.82 22.33
C LEU A 285 26.90 -28.39 21.09
N SER A 286 28.20 -28.61 21.20
CA SER A 286 29.01 -29.24 20.12
C SER A 286 28.55 -30.67 19.82
N ARG A 287 28.22 -31.46 20.84
CA ARG A 287 27.70 -32.84 20.69
C ARG A 287 26.29 -32.85 20.08
N VAL A 288 25.39 -31.98 20.48
CA VAL A 288 24.09 -31.82 19.86
C VAL A 288 24.22 -31.44 18.40
N SER A 289 25.09 -30.47 18.09
CA SER A 289 25.40 -30.06 16.71
C SER A 289 25.97 -31.20 15.88
N LEU A 290 26.87 -32.02 16.45
CA LEU A 290 27.41 -33.19 15.80
C LEU A 290 26.33 -34.22 15.44
N CYS A 291 25.39 -34.50 16.36
CA CYS A 291 24.29 -35.42 16.11
C CYS A 291 23.37 -34.90 14.99
N ILE A 292 23.01 -33.63 15.04
CA ILE A 292 22.17 -32.99 13.99
C ILE A 292 22.90 -33.08 12.64
N LEU A 293 24.20 -32.74 12.57
CA LEU A 293 24.95 -32.84 11.33
C LEU A 293 25.05 -34.28 10.83
N LYS A 294 25.30 -35.27 11.70
CA LYS A 294 25.33 -36.68 11.33
C LYS A 294 24.01 -37.16 10.71
N ILE A 295 22.86 -36.74 11.29
CA ILE A 295 21.53 -37.09 10.79
C ILE A 295 21.23 -36.41 9.45
N LEU A 296 21.61 -35.14 9.30
CA LEU A 296 21.36 -34.35 8.11
C LEU A 296 22.36 -34.59 6.98
N ASN A 297 23.49 -35.23 7.24
CA ASN A 297 24.63 -35.43 6.32
C ASN A 297 24.33 -36.33 5.10
N LYS A 298 23.05 -36.61 4.85
CA LYS A 298 22.55 -37.32 3.65
C LYS A 298 22.58 -36.48 2.37
N LYS A 299 22.89 -35.17 2.45
CA LYS A 299 22.97 -34.25 1.31
C LYS A 299 24.40 -33.89 0.95
N LYS A 300 24.74 -34.00 -0.34
CA LYS A 300 26.09 -33.90 -0.93
C LYS A 300 26.65 -32.48 -1.08
N ASP A 301 26.34 -31.53 -0.21
CA ASP A 301 26.97 -30.22 -0.28
C ASP A 301 28.22 -30.25 0.59
N ALA A 302 29.39 -30.41 -0.04
CA ALA A 302 30.67 -30.45 0.64
C ALA A 302 30.90 -29.15 1.45
N ALA A 303 31.06 -29.30 2.76
CA ALA A 303 31.31 -28.21 3.69
C ALA A 303 32.54 -28.47 4.54
N SER A 304 33.09 -27.41 5.14
CA SER A 304 34.16 -27.52 6.14
C SER A 304 33.57 -27.24 7.52
N PHE A 305 33.74 -28.18 8.44
CA PHE A 305 33.29 -28.07 9.83
C PHE A 305 34.51 -27.99 10.76
N VAL A 306 34.49 -27.06 11.70
CA VAL A 306 35.49 -26.92 12.75
C VAL A 306 34.80 -27.19 14.08
N PHE A 307 35.32 -28.22 14.80
CA PHE A 307 34.83 -28.57 16.13
C PHE A 307 35.92 -28.25 17.15
N ASP A 308 35.53 -27.51 18.17
CA ASP A 308 36.33 -27.20 19.33
C ASP A 308 35.61 -27.69 20.60
N GLU A 309 36.36 -28.17 21.59
CA GLU A 309 35.85 -28.64 22.89
C GLU A 309 34.77 -29.75 22.85
N ILE A 310 34.62 -30.46 21.71
CA ILE A 310 33.60 -31.51 21.57
C ILE A 310 33.83 -32.68 22.51
N ASP A 311 35.09 -32.89 22.91
CA ASP A 311 35.59 -33.92 23.82
C ASP A 311 35.67 -33.45 25.29
N ALA A 312 35.21 -32.26 25.61
CA ALA A 312 35.17 -31.76 26.99
C ALA A 312 34.28 -32.61 27.87
N GLY A 313 34.83 -33.14 28.97
CA GLY A 313 34.10 -33.92 29.96
C GLY A 313 33.72 -35.34 29.55
N ILE A 314 34.30 -35.86 28.46
CA ILE A 314 34.04 -37.24 28.00
C ILE A 314 35.35 -38.07 28.00
N GLY A 315 35.19 -39.40 28.01
CA GLY A 315 36.31 -40.36 27.91
C GLY A 315 35.80 -41.75 27.57
N GLY A 316 36.70 -42.72 27.52
CA GLY A 316 36.35 -44.12 27.28
C GLY A 316 35.55 -44.37 25.99
N ASP A 317 34.43 -45.06 26.13
CA ASP A 317 33.61 -45.45 24.98
C ASP A 317 32.92 -44.26 24.32
N VAL A 318 32.55 -43.22 25.09
CA VAL A 318 31.91 -42.02 24.55
C VAL A 318 32.85 -41.29 23.57
N ALA A 319 34.16 -41.23 23.87
CA ALA A 319 35.15 -40.63 22.98
C ALA A 319 35.27 -41.43 21.64
N ASN A 320 35.12 -42.75 21.69
CA ASN A 320 35.06 -43.57 20.48
C ASN A 320 33.86 -43.25 19.61
N PHE A 321 32.66 -43.12 20.20
CA PHE A 321 31.44 -42.74 19.47
C PHE A 321 31.56 -41.37 18.82
N VAL A 322 32.15 -40.38 19.53
CA VAL A 322 32.41 -39.05 18.94
C VAL A 322 33.32 -39.17 17.73
N GLY A 323 34.44 -39.95 17.85
CA GLY A 323 35.36 -40.18 16.75
C GLY A 323 34.72 -40.86 15.53
N GLU A 324 33.87 -41.85 15.77
CA GLU A 324 33.07 -42.52 14.72
C GLU A 324 32.10 -41.58 14.02
N ALA A 325 31.41 -40.76 14.77
CA ALA A 325 30.47 -39.77 14.21
C ALA A 325 31.21 -38.74 13.33
N LEU A 326 32.35 -38.21 13.81
CA LEU A 326 33.21 -37.29 13.05
C LEU A 326 33.74 -37.95 11.77
N LYS A 327 34.18 -39.21 11.85
CA LYS A 327 34.64 -39.95 10.68
C LYS A 327 33.54 -40.18 9.65
N ALA A 328 32.32 -40.45 10.09
CA ALA A 328 31.18 -40.57 9.18
C ALA A 328 30.88 -39.24 8.46
N ILE A 329 30.94 -38.11 9.16
CA ILE A 329 30.75 -36.79 8.56
C ILE A 329 31.92 -36.49 7.58
N SER A 330 33.16 -36.88 7.92
CA SER A 330 34.34 -36.61 7.08
C SER A 330 34.34 -37.37 5.76
N ALA A 331 33.49 -38.37 5.58
CA ALA A 331 33.37 -39.11 4.32
C ALA A 331 32.92 -38.21 3.13
N VAL A 332 32.21 -37.11 3.39
CA VAL A 332 31.69 -36.19 2.37
C VAL A 332 32.04 -34.71 2.65
N ASN A 333 32.64 -34.43 3.82
CA ASN A 333 32.96 -33.08 4.25
C ASN A 333 34.42 -32.99 4.74
N GLN A 334 34.93 -31.77 4.82
CA GLN A 334 36.17 -31.53 5.57
C GLN A 334 35.83 -31.32 7.05
N VAL A 335 36.49 -32.09 7.93
CA VAL A 335 36.33 -31.94 9.38
C VAL A 335 37.68 -31.55 9.98
N ILE A 336 37.72 -30.45 10.68
CA ILE A 336 38.85 -29.98 11.47
C ILE A 336 38.45 -30.07 12.95
N LEU A 337 39.24 -30.76 13.74
CA LEU A 337 38.95 -31.00 15.15
C LEU A 337 40.12 -30.57 16.01
N ILE A 338 39.85 -29.90 17.11
CA ILE A 338 40.77 -29.62 18.21
C ILE A 338 40.42 -30.59 19.34
N THR A 339 41.34 -31.46 19.71
CA THR A 339 41.07 -32.51 20.70
C THR A 339 42.34 -32.79 21.59
N HIS A 340 42.09 -33.17 22.81
CA HIS A 340 43.11 -33.66 23.73
C HIS A 340 43.01 -35.19 23.97
N LEU A 341 41.99 -35.86 23.37
CA LEU A 341 41.74 -37.27 23.56
C LEU A 341 42.36 -38.12 22.44
N ALA A 342 43.26 -39.04 22.82
CA ALA A 342 43.90 -40.00 21.92
C ALA A 342 42.85 -40.83 21.13
N GLN A 343 41.77 -41.24 21.81
CA GLN A 343 40.66 -41.99 21.19
C GLN A 343 40.07 -41.27 20.01
N VAL A 344 39.77 -39.96 20.15
CA VAL A 344 39.17 -39.15 19.11
C VAL A 344 40.16 -38.87 17.97
N SER A 345 41.40 -38.45 18.32
CA SER A 345 42.45 -38.17 17.34
C SER A 345 42.81 -39.37 16.47
N SER A 346 42.62 -40.61 16.98
CA SER A 346 42.90 -41.84 16.25
C SER A 346 42.07 -42.02 14.97
N PHE A 347 40.90 -41.37 14.86
CA PHE A 347 40.05 -41.43 13.67
C PHE A 347 40.42 -40.47 12.54
N ALA A 348 41.32 -39.51 12.83
CA ALA A 348 41.71 -38.48 11.86
C ALA A 348 42.56 -39.05 10.71
N ASP A 349 42.38 -38.56 9.49
CA ASP A 349 43.20 -38.88 8.33
C ASP A 349 44.57 -38.22 8.42
N LYS A 350 44.61 -37.00 8.97
CA LYS A 350 45.84 -36.22 9.22
C LYS A 350 45.86 -35.76 10.67
N HIS A 351 47.03 -35.83 11.30
CA HIS A 351 47.23 -35.37 12.67
C HIS A 351 48.25 -34.25 12.69
N PHE A 352 47.87 -33.11 13.25
CA PHE A 352 48.75 -31.95 13.43
C PHE A 352 49.00 -31.76 14.92
N PHE A 353 50.29 -31.62 15.25
CA PHE A 353 50.73 -31.30 16.61
C PHE A 353 50.93 -29.80 16.76
N VAL A 354 50.30 -29.24 17.77
CA VAL A 354 50.41 -27.82 18.11
C VAL A 354 51.26 -27.67 19.36
N TYR A 355 52.35 -26.90 19.26
CA TYR A 355 53.30 -26.69 20.35
C TYR A 355 53.72 -25.23 20.43
N LYS A 356 54.26 -24.88 21.62
CA LYS A 356 54.82 -23.55 21.88
C LYS A 356 56.34 -23.61 21.83
N GLU A 357 56.95 -22.69 21.09
CA GLU A 357 58.40 -22.54 20.96
C GLU A 357 58.80 -21.14 21.42
N ILE A 358 59.93 -21.07 22.17
CA ILE A 358 60.42 -19.78 22.66
C ILE A 358 61.61 -19.39 21.82
N GLU A 359 61.53 -18.33 21.05
CA GLU A 359 62.61 -17.73 20.26
C GLU A 359 62.77 -16.26 20.67
N GLY A 360 64.03 -15.88 21.04
CA GLY A 360 64.36 -14.51 21.39
C GLY A 360 63.52 -13.91 22.54
N GLY A 361 63.15 -14.77 23.50
CA GLY A 361 62.30 -14.34 24.66
C GLY A 361 60.82 -14.16 24.36
N LYS A 362 60.36 -14.51 23.14
CA LYS A 362 58.95 -14.49 22.74
C LYS A 362 58.42 -15.89 22.49
N THR A 363 57.18 -16.15 22.86
CA THR A 363 56.55 -17.46 22.66
C THR A 363 55.78 -17.45 21.34
N TYR A 364 56.08 -18.42 20.49
CA TYR A 364 55.39 -18.67 19.22
C TYR A 364 54.62 -19.97 19.27
N THR A 365 53.41 -19.99 18.70
CA THR A 365 52.65 -21.22 18.48
C THR A 365 53.03 -21.78 17.12
N ARG A 366 53.49 -23.04 17.10
CA ARG A 366 53.88 -23.77 15.88
C ARG A 366 52.95 -24.94 15.66
N ILE A 367 52.79 -25.30 14.38
CA ILE A 367 51.98 -26.45 13.95
C ILE A 367 52.84 -27.34 13.07
N LYS A 368 52.84 -28.64 13.38
CA LYS A 368 53.59 -29.66 12.63
C LYS A 368 52.66 -30.79 12.20
N SER A 369 52.68 -31.20 10.94
CA SER A 369 52.02 -32.42 10.48
C SER A 369 52.86 -33.61 10.91
N LEU A 370 52.23 -34.59 11.57
CA LEU A 370 52.93 -35.77 12.10
C LEU A 370 53.11 -36.88 11.04
N SER A 371 54.26 -37.51 11.00
CA SER A 371 54.48 -38.79 10.28
C SER A 371 53.71 -39.91 11.00
N PRO A 372 53.57 -41.09 10.38
CA PRO A 372 52.92 -42.23 11.05
C PRO A 372 53.64 -42.61 12.37
N GLU A 373 54.95 -42.59 12.42
CA GLU A 373 55.77 -42.89 13.61
C GLU A 373 55.58 -41.81 14.70
N GLU A 374 55.69 -40.56 14.31
CA GLU A 374 55.40 -39.41 15.21
C GLU A 374 54.04 -39.46 15.77
N ARG A 375 53.01 -39.85 14.94
CA ARG A 375 51.67 -40.02 15.38
C ARG A 375 51.46 -41.07 16.48
N VAL A 376 52.20 -42.18 16.40
CA VAL A 376 52.23 -43.19 17.48
C VAL A 376 52.76 -42.58 18.78
N ALA A 377 53.92 -41.88 18.71
CA ALA A 377 54.49 -41.22 19.86
C ALA A 377 53.55 -40.18 20.50
N GLU A 378 52.94 -39.35 19.68
CA GLU A 378 52.00 -38.36 20.16
C GLU A 378 50.70 -39.00 20.76
N THR A 379 50.17 -40.03 20.12
CA THR A 379 49.03 -40.78 20.65
C THR A 379 49.40 -41.44 22.01
N ALA A 380 50.62 -41.99 22.15
CA ALA A 380 51.12 -42.52 23.43
C ALA A 380 51.22 -41.42 24.51
N ARG A 381 51.72 -40.22 24.15
CA ARG A 381 51.78 -39.06 25.03
C ARG A 381 50.41 -38.61 25.49
N MET A 382 49.42 -38.57 24.58
CA MET A 382 48.04 -38.24 24.89
C MET A 382 47.38 -39.26 25.84
N LEU A 383 47.79 -40.53 25.79
CA LEU A 383 47.24 -41.61 26.65
C LEU A 383 47.82 -41.60 28.07
N SER A 384 49.13 -41.35 28.21
CA SER A 384 49.81 -41.55 29.47
C SER A 384 50.55 -40.33 30.01
N GLY A 385 50.62 -39.23 29.23
CA GLY A 385 51.42 -38.05 29.52
C GLY A 385 52.94 -38.24 29.17
N ASP A 386 53.37 -39.44 28.79
CA ASP A 386 54.75 -39.79 28.40
C ASP A 386 54.72 -40.47 27.03
N SER A 387 55.61 -40.02 26.11
CA SER A 387 55.74 -40.55 24.75
C SER A 387 56.77 -41.76 24.69
N SER A 388 57.45 -42.08 25.75
CA SER A 388 58.51 -43.05 25.79
C SER A 388 58.20 -44.41 26.47
N GLY A 389 57.03 -44.46 27.17
CA GLY A 389 56.63 -45.67 27.86
C GLY A 389 56.23 -46.81 26.90
N GLU A 390 56.93 -48.00 27.01
CA GLU A 390 56.67 -49.15 26.12
C GLU A 390 55.20 -49.62 26.14
N ALA A 391 54.54 -49.58 27.28
CA ALA A 391 53.11 -49.95 27.41
C ALA A 391 52.18 -48.93 26.66
N ALA A 392 52.49 -47.65 26.78
CA ALA A 392 51.72 -46.58 26.10
C ALA A 392 51.92 -46.63 24.60
N LEU A 393 53.14 -46.89 24.14
CA LEU A 393 53.48 -47.10 22.70
C LEU A 393 52.76 -48.30 22.12
N ARG A 394 52.74 -49.44 22.84
CA ARG A 394 51.95 -50.62 22.42
C ARG A 394 50.44 -50.32 22.30
N HIS A 395 49.91 -49.70 23.32
CA HIS A 395 48.50 -49.33 23.32
C HIS A 395 48.13 -48.31 22.19
N ALA A 396 48.96 -47.30 21.98
CA ALA A 396 48.78 -46.33 20.86
C ALA A 396 48.81 -47.06 19.51
N LYS A 397 49.76 -48.00 19.30
CA LYS A 397 49.80 -48.83 18.07
C LYS A 397 48.55 -49.65 17.87
N GLU A 398 48.06 -50.29 18.94
CA GLU A 398 46.76 -51.02 18.85
C GLU A 398 45.59 -50.18 18.45
N ILE A 399 45.43 -49.00 19.07
CA ILE A 399 44.34 -48.06 18.74
C ILE A 399 44.41 -47.65 17.27
N LEU A 400 45.60 -47.22 16.78
CA LEU A 400 45.79 -46.78 15.42
C LEU A 400 45.57 -47.92 14.40
N LYS A 401 46.06 -49.14 14.72
CA LYS A 401 45.88 -50.32 13.88
C LYS A 401 44.43 -50.71 13.72
N ARG A 402 43.61 -50.63 14.79
CA ARG A 402 42.16 -50.87 14.73
C ARG A 402 41.42 -49.92 13.81
N ARG A 403 42.00 -48.76 13.50
CA ARG A 403 41.46 -47.74 12.59
C ARG A 403 41.98 -47.85 11.16
N GLY A 404 42.76 -48.89 10.84
CA GLY A 404 43.32 -49.14 9.51
C GLY A 404 44.51 -48.23 9.18
N LEU A 405 45.06 -47.56 10.15
CA LEU A 405 46.27 -46.76 9.97
C LEU A 405 47.47 -47.72 10.10
N VAL A 406 48.19 -47.88 8.99
CA VAL A 406 49.42 -48.69 8.92
C VAL A 406 50.48 -47.93 9.67
N VAL A 407 51.08 -48.57 10.71
CA VAL A 407 52.21 -48.08 11.48
C VAL A 407 53.33 -49.11 11.38
#